data_0cdf3f92f02aa34f5f7a8d4e19a2fc8a
#
_entry.id   0cdf3f92f02aa34f5f7a8d4e19a2fc8a
#
_cell.length_a   1.000
_cell.length_b   1.000
_cell.length_c   1.000
_cell.angle_alpha   90.00
_cell.angle_beta   90.00
_cell.angle_gamma   90.00
#
_symmetry.space_group_name_H-M   'P 1'
#
loop_
_entity.id
_entity.type
_entity.pdbx_description
1 polymer ?
#
loop_
_entity_poly.entity_id
_entity_poly.type
_entity_poly.pdbx_seq_one_letter_code
_entity_poly.pdbx_strand_id
1 'polypeptide(L)'
;MAGITGIGSGLNINEIVTALVNAEKAPKTNQLDNLEKKTTTRISAIGTLTGAMNSFKTALDALNKPSLFESRTASISNSSVLKATAATTAPAGTYSVQVQQLAASSKVALQSVSGVGNAPATFNSGTLEISAGSTSISVDVTAANNTLAGMRDAINEAGKNSGISATIITDDSGSRLVLSSTKTGEGNDIQVAVTEDGETTGGNALTTQAFTPQADPDNADAFLKPSSDSGAGGVITQAKSAKLTIDGLQLVRNSNKIEDALEGVTLDLVAAQSATDLADGKTINLTVGVDKSSVKSNLQKFVDAYNALITSSAQLTAVVEVEGSKPVAGPLVGDSTVRSVLAGLRNEIVKMTGGGESGVRALADLGITTGKDGKLSLDDATLTKALETNFDQVGSYLTGSDGLMGRLSGFVSGYVATDGVLKQRDSALRDTLKSVDSQRESLNKRVESLQTRLYAQYNAMDSLVGQLSRTSESLSGMLANLPGFVRKDK
;
A
#
# COMPACT_ATOMS: atom_id res chain seq x y z
N MET A 1 -0.83 55.10 -25.04
CA MET A 1 -0.06 56.35 -24.83
C MET A 1 -0.84 57.18 -23.82
N ALA A 2 -0.29 57.37 -22.60
CA ALA A 2 -0.85 58.27 -21.62
C ALA A 2 -0.58 59.69 -22.09
N GLY A 3 -1.54 60.32 -22.75
CA GLY A 3 -1.50 61.74 -23.03
C GLY A 3 -1.54 62.54 -21.73
N ILE A 4 -0.84 63.67 -21.67
CA ILE A 4 -0.94 64.58 -20.54
C ILE A 4 -2.37 65.09 -20.52
N THR A 5 -3.17 64.65 -19.51
CA THR A 5 -4.61 64.98 -19.37
C THR A 5 -4.77 66.00 -18.25
N GLY A 6 -5.73 66.92 -18.39
CA GLY A 6 -6.04 67.93 -17.36
C GLY A 6 -5.31 69.26 -17.51
N ILE A 7 -4.65 69.56 -18.64
CA ILE A 7 -3.93 70.83 -18.86
C ILE A 7 -4.87 72.01 -18.95
N GLY A 8 -6.08 71.80 -19.46
CA GLY A 8 -7.08 72.86 -19.66
C GLY A 8 -7.91 73.20 -18.44
N SER A 9 -8.27 72.18 -17.65
CA SER A 9 -9.14 72.34 -16.48
C SER A 9 -8.42 72.23 -15.12
N GLY A 10 -7.16 71.75 -15.09
CA GLY A 10 -6.45 71.44 -13.84
C GLY A 10 -6.97 70.19 -13.09
N LEU A 11 -7.91 69.41 -13.67
CA LEU A 11 -8.48 68.22 -13.07
C LEU A 11 -7.58 67.00 -13.34
N ASN A 12 -7.41 66.16 -12.31
CA ASN A 12 -6.74 64.85 -12.47
C ASN A 12 -7.71 63.84 -13.11
N ILE A 13 -7.84 63.88 -14.45
CA ILE A 13 -8.75 63.04 -15.22
C ILE A 13 -8.46 61.56 -14.97
N ASN A 14 -7.19 61.18 -14.80
CA ASN A 14 -6.84 59.77 -14.53
C ASN A 14 -7.42 59.25 -13.23
N GLU A 15 -7.36 60.01 -12.13
CA GLU A 15 -7.95 59.65 -10.87
C GLU A 15 -9.48 59.58 -10.94
N ILE A 16 -10.10 60.56 -11.59
CA ILE A 16 -11.55 60.61 -11.74
C ILE A 16 -12.04 59.38 -12.54
N VAL A 17 -11.44 59.12 -13.70
CA VAL A 17 -11.82 57.97 -14.54
C VAL A 17 -11.57 56.66 -13.81
N THR A 18 -10.43 56.51 -13.11
CA THR A 18 -10.12 55.31 -12.34
C THR A 18 -11.12 55.11 -11.20
N ALA A 19 -11.50 56.14 -10.46
CA ALA A 19 -12.47 56.07 -9.38
C ALA A 19 -13.86 55.65 -9.91
N LEU A 20 -14.31 56.24 -11.03
CA LEU A 20 -15.60 55.90 -11.63
C LEU A 20 -15.64 54.45 -12.14
N VAL A 21 -14.57 54.02 -12.82
CA VAL A 21 -14.43 52.64 -13.33
C VAL A 21 -14.43 51.66 -12.17
N ASN A 22 -13.68 51.92 -11.10
CA ASN A 22 -13.63 51.05 -9.92
C ASN A 22 -15.01 51.00 -9.19
N ALA A 23 -15.69 52.14 -9.09
CA ALA A 23 -17.05 52.16 -8.49
C ALA A 23 -18.06 51.34 -9.30
N GLU A 24 -18.00 51.37 -10.63
CA GLU A 24 -18.87 50.52 -11.49
C GLU A 24 -18.47 49.05 -11.44
N LYS A 25 -17.18 48.72 -11.34
CA LYS A 25 -16.64 47.36 -11.33
C LYS A 25 -16.88 46.63 -10.00
N ALA A 26 -16.70 47.31 -8.86
CA ALA A 26 -16.63 46.72 -7.53
C ALA A 26 -17.87 45.88 -7.16
N PRO A 27 -19.12 46.31 -7.38
CA PRO A 27 -20.29 45.52 -6.98
C PRO A 27 -20.34 44.15 -7.68
N LYS A 28 -20.07 44.12 -9.01
CA LYS A 28 -20.10 42.87 -9.77
C LYS A 28 -18.90 41.98 -9.45
N THR A 29 -17.71 42.55 -9.23
CA THR A 29 -16.52 41.80 -8.80
C THR A 29 -16.79 41.13 -7.47
N ASN A 30 -17.29 41.86 -6.46
CA ASN A 30 -17.62 41.30 -5.15
C ASN A 30 -18.67 40.18 -5.23
N GLN A 31 -19.66 40.34 -6.13
CA GLN A 31 -20.67 39.29 -6.36
C GLN A 31 -20.04 38.02 -6.93
N LEU A 32 -19.14 38.14 -7.93
CA LEU A 32 -18.48 37.01 -8.56
C LEU A 32 -17.49 36.34 -7.59
N ASP A 33 -16.74 37.11 -6.80
CA ASP A 33 -15.79 36.60 -5.80
C ASP A 33 -16.54 35.78 -4.72
N ASN A 34 -17.67 36.30 -4.23
CA ASN A 34 -18.50 35.60 -3.27
C ASN A 34 -19.08 34.30 -3.85
N LEU A 35 -19.51 34.33 -5.12
CA LEU A 35 -20.05 33.14 -5.80
C LEU A 35 -18.95 32.10 -6.00
N GLU A 36 -17.75 32.50 -6.43
CA GLU A 36 -16.59 31.62 -6.59
C GLU A 36 -16.21 30.98 -5.26
N LYS A 37 -16.01 31.78 -4.20
CA LYS A 37 -15.68 31.30 -2.85
C LYS A 37 -16.70 30.27 -2.37
N LYS A 38 -17.99 30.58 -2.48
CA LYS A 38 -19.06 29.67 -2.07
C LYS A 38 -19.08 28.38 -2.87
N THR A 39 -18.85 28.47 -4.20
CA THR A 39 -18.84 27.32 -5.10
C THR A 39 -17.64 26.43 -4.84
N THR A 40 -16.44 27.00 -4.68
CA THR A 40 -15.20 26.27 -4.37
C THR A 40 -15.31 25.56 -3.01
N THR A 41 -15.84 26.22 -2.00
CA THR A 41 -16.09 25.62 -0.69
C THR A 41 -17.04 24.44 -0.78
N ARG A 42 -18.10 24.54 -1.60
CA ARG A 42 -19.05 23.43 -1.82
C ARG A 42 -18.43 22.26 -2.61
N ILE A 43 -17.59 22.54 -3.60
CA ILE A 43 -16.83 21.49 -4.32
C ILE A 43 -15.96 20.71 -3.34
N SER A 44 -15.19 21.41 -2.50
CA SER A 44 -14.36 20.77 -1.47
C SER A 44 -15.19 19.93 -0.51
N ALA A 45 -16.34 20.42 -0.08
CA ALA A 45 -17.24 19.70 0.82
C ALA A 45 -17.84 18.44 0.18
N ILE A 46 -18.24 18.51 -1.09
CA ILE A 46 -18.68 17.34 -1.87
C ILE A 46 -17.54 16.35 -2.03
N GLY A 47 -16.31 16.81 -2.28
CA GLY A 47 -15.13 15.98 -2.33
C GLY A 47 -14.88 15.22 -1.02
N THR A 48 -14.98 15.89 0.12
CA THR A 48 -14.86 15.27 1.46
C THR A 48 -15.95 14.22 1.68
N LEU A 49 -17.20 14.54 1.38
CA LEU A 49 -18.31 13.58 1.49
C LEU A 49 -18.11 12.36 0.58
N THR A 50 -17.70 12.58 -0.67
CA THR A 50 -17.42 11.52 -1.64
C THR A 50 -16.28 10.62 -1.15
N GLY A 51 -15.22 11.21 -0.59
CA GLY A 51 -14.11 10.46 0.00
C GLY A 51 -14.55 9.56 1.16
N ALA A 52 -15.34 10.10 2.09
CA ALA A 52 -15.88 9.34 3.21
C ALA A 52 -16.83 8.20 2.74
N MET A 53 -17.68 8.47 1.76
CA MET A 53 -18.56 7.44 1.17
C MET A 53 -17.77 6.35 0.42
N ASN A 54 -16.70 6.69 -0.30
CA ASN A 54 -15.84 5.71 -0.95
C ASN A 54 -15.10 4.83 0.06
N SER A 55 -14.61 5.41 1.15
CA SER A 55 -13.99 4.63 2.24
C SER A 55 -15.00 3.66 2.87
N PHE A 56 -16.24 4.12 3.08
CA PHE A 56 -17.32 3.27 3.57
C PHE A 56 -17.66 2.16 2.57
N LYS A 57 -17.79 2.48 1.28
CA LYS A 57 -17.99 1.48 0.23
C LYS A 57 -16.90 0.42 0.21
N THR A 58 -15.64 0.82 0.36
CA THR A 58 -14.52 -0.12 0.43
C THR A 58 -14.66 -1.12 1.59
N ALA A 59 -15.11 -0.65 2.75
CA ALA A 59 -15.37 -1.51 3.91
C ALA A 59 -16.56 -2.46 3.66
N LEU A 60 -17.63 -1.97 2.99
CA LEU A 60 -18.77 -2.81 2.59
C LEU A 60 -18.34 -3.91 1.62
N ASP A 61 -17.59 -3.55 0.58
CA ASP A 61 -17.12 -4.48 -0.44
C ASP A 61 -16.14 -5.53 0.13
N ALA A 62 -15.37 -5.17 1.16
CA ALA A 62 -14.51 -6.12 1.87
C ALA A 62 -15.30 -7.19 2.63
N LEU A 63 -16.45 -6.82 3.22
CA LEU A 63 -17.36 -7.72 3.92
C LEU A 63 -18.32 -8.48 2.98
N ASN A 64 -18.61 -7.94 1.80
CA ASN A 64 -19.49 -8.57 0.82
C ASN A 64 -18.78 -9.64 -0.02
N LYS A 65 -17.75 -10.29 0.53
CA LYS A 65 -17.01 -11.38 -0.14
C LYS A 65 -17.34 -12.71 0.52
N PRO A 66 -18.04 -13.63 -0.16
CA PRO A 66 -18.28 -14.97 0.38
C PRO A 66 -16.98 -15.69 0.79
N SER A 67 -15.90 -15.50 0.02
CA SER A 67 -14.58 -16.07 0.31
C SER A 67 -14.00 -15.68 1.68
N LEU A 68 -14.42 -14.54 2.26
CA LEU A 68 -14.04 -14.14 3.62
C LEU A 68 -14.57 -15.13 4.66
N PHE A 69 -15.76 -15.70 4.43
CA PHE A 69 -16.42 -16.67 5.33
C PHE A 69 -16.01 -18.11 5.04
N GLU A 70 -15.35 -18.36 3.91
CA GLU A 70 -14.76 -19.65 3.57
C GLU A 70 -13.30 -19.76 4.01
N SER A 71 -12.66 -18.62 4.32
CA SER A 71 -11.26 -18.55 4.73
C SER A 71 -11.01 -19.41 5.98
N ARG A 72 -9.88 -20.14 5.96
CA ARG A 72 -9.42 -20.97 7.07
C ARG A 72 -8.20 -20.35 7.73
N THR A 73 -8.03 -20.63 8.99
CA THR A 73 -6.83 -20.30 9.76
C THR A 73 -6.25 -21.55 10.36
N ALA A 74 -4.93 -21.62 10.43
CA ALA A 74 -4.18 -22.66 11.11
C ALA A 74 -3.50 -22.05 12.34
N SER A 75 -4.01 -22.33 13.52
CA SER A 75 -3.45 -21.85 14.79
C SER A 75 -2.50 -22.89 15.35
N ILE A 76 -1.31 -22.45 15.76
CA ILE A 76 -0.25 -23.30 16.29
C ILE A 76 0.06 -22.92 17.73
N SER A 77 0.17 -23.89 18.64
CA SER A 77 0.49 -23.65 20.05
C SER A 77 1.95 -23.23 20.27
N ASN A 78 2.86 -23.56 19.33
CA ASN A 78 4.28 -23.17 19.37
C ASN A 78 4.80 -22.79 17.97
N SER A 79 4.72 -21.52 17.64
CA SER A 79 5.14 -20.98 16.35
C SER A 79 6.68 -20.90 16.16
N SER A 80 7.47 -21.12 17.20
CA SER A 80 8.94 -21.18 17.09
C SER A 80 9.44 -22.51 16.53
N VAL A 81 8.62 -23.55 16.56
CA VAL A 81 8.92 -24.90 16.05
C VAL A 81 8.20 -25.18 14.74
N LEU A 82 6.94 -24.79 14.64
CA LEU A 82 6.07 -25.08 13.50
C LEU A 82 5.27 -23.84 13.13
N LYS A 83 5.13 -23.56 11.83
CA LYS A 83 4.14 -22.65 11.27
C LYS A 83 3.23 -23.43 10.34
N ALA A 84 2.00 -22.95 10.17
CA ALA A 84 1.08 -23.56 9.21
C ALA A 84 0.19 -22.49 8.57
N THR A 85 -0.24 -22.79 7.34
CA THR A 85 -1.27 -22.04 6.62
C THR A 85 -2.34 -23.03 6.15
N ALA A 86 -3.59 -22.57 6.10
CA ALA A 86 -4.71 -23.39 5.67
C ALA A 86 -5.38 -22.75 4.45
N ALA A 87 -5.61 -23.53 3.41
CA ALA A 87 -6.44 -23.17 2.26
C ALA A 87 -7.93 -23.30 2.63
N THR A 88 -8.82 -22.71 1.83
CA THR A 88 -10.26 -22.78 2.03
C THR A 88 -10.82 -24.20 2.03
N THR A 89 -10.13 -25.14 1.37
CA THR A 89 -10.47 -26.56 1.31
C THR A 89 -10.07 -27.35 2.55
N ALA A 90 -9.23 -26.77 3.44
CA ALA A 90 -8.76 -27.47 4.63
C ALA A 90 -9.92 -27.82 5.57
N PRO A 91 -10.09 -29.10 5.95
CA PRO A 91 -11.12 -29.51 6.92
C PRO A 91 -10.80 -28.95 8.31
N ALA A 92 -11.81 -28.51 9.02
CA ALA A 92 -11.66 -28.08 10.42
C ALA A 92 -11.28 -29.30 11.30
N GLY A 93 -10.31 -29.09 12.18
CA GLY A 93 -9.83 -30.15 13.09
C GLY A 93 -8.68 -29.67 13.96
N THR A 94 -8.33 -30.48 14.94
CA THR A 94 -7.14 -30.28 15.79
C THR A 94 -6.24 -31.49 15.66
N TYR A 95 -4.98 -31.26 15.39
CA TYR A 95 -3.94 -32.24 15.13
C TYR A 95 -2.82 -32.08 16.14
N SER A 96 -2.27 -33.18 16.63
CA SER A 96 -1.11 -33.19 17.52
C SER A 96 0.17 -33.45 16.71
N VAL A 97 1.04 -32.48 16.63
CA VAL A 97 2.27 -32.56 15.81
C VAL A 97 3.50 -32.64 16.70
N GLN A 98 4.45 -33.52 16.36
CA GLN A 98 5.80 -33.49 16.90
C GLN A 98 6.80 -33.34 15.77
N VAL A 99 7.74 -32.39 15.90
CA VAL A 99 8.82 -32.18 14.93
C VAL A 99 10.10 -32.77 15.51
N GLN A 100 10.51 -33.93 15.00
CA GLN A 100 11.65 -34.70 15.52
C GLN A 100 12.96 -34.25 14.89
N GLN A 101 12.95 -33.95 13.58
CA GLN A 101 14.13 -33.56 12.80
C GLN A 101 13.74 -32.65 11.65
N LEU A 102 14.57 -31.64 11.37
CA LEU A 102 14.43 -30.83 10.16
C LEU A 102 15.13 -31.50 8.97
N ALA A 103 14.61 -31.24 7.79
CA ALA A 103 15.35 -31.50 6.58
C ALA A 103 16.59 -30.57 6.49
N ALA A 104 17.71 -31.13 6.12
CA ALA A 104 18.95 -30.40 5.94
C ALA A 104 19.55 -30.71 4.57
N SER A 105 20.28 -29.76 4.00
CA SER A 105 21.05 -29.95 2.76
C SER A 105 22.51 -30.29 3.08
N SER A 106 23.16 -30.94 2.12
CA SER A 106 24.55 -31.31 2.24
C SER A 106 25.48 -30.11 2.12
N LYS A 107 26.50 -30.10 2.98
CA LYS A 107 27.63 -29.21 2.89
C LYS A 107 28.92 -30.01 3.19
N VAL A 108 29.88 -29.96 2.28
CA VAL A 108 31.10 -30.74 2.36
C VAL A 108 32.32 -29.84 2.16
N ALA A 109 33.42 -30.18 2.82
CA ALA A 109 34.74 -29.59 2.58
C ALA A 109 35.59 -30.58 1.81
N LEU A 110 36.20 -30.16 0.71
CA LEU A 110 37.18 -30.98 -0.02
C LEU A 110 38.54 -30.93 0.66
N GLN A 111 39.51 -31.69 0.15
CA GLN A 111 40.87 -31.71 0.70
C GLN A 111 41.49 -30.31 0.61
N SER A 112 42.20 -29.93 1.70
CA SER A 112 42.90 -28.66 1.75
C SER A 112 44.17 -28.69 0.90
N VAL A 113 44.56 -27.51 0.42
CA VAL A 113 45.80 -27.32 -0.33
C VAL A 113 46.67 -26.31 0.44
N SER A 114 47.87 -26.71 0.76
CA SER A 114 48.89 -25.83 1.37
C SER A 114 49.49 -24.91 0.29
N GLY A 115 49.74 -23.65 0.64
CA GLY A 115 50.45 -22.72 -0.26
C GLY A 115 49.64 -21.48 -0.71
N VAL A 116 48.75 -21.00 0.11
CA VAL A 116 48.06 -19.73 -0.12
C VAL A 116 48.87 -18.59 0.47
N GLY A 117 49.70 -17.97 -0.33
CA GLY A 117 50.48 -16.81 0.11
C GLY A 117 51.09 -16.02 -1.05
N ASN A 118 51.88 -16.62 -1.91
CA ASN A 118 52.60 -15.91 -2.97
C ASN A 118 52.43 -16.48 -4.40
N ALA A 119 51.92 -17.70 -4.53
CA ALA A 119 51.39 -18.21 -5.80
C ALA A 119 50.22 -19.15 -5.49
N PRO A 120 49.04 -18.96 -6.13
CA PRO A 120 47.92 -19.85 -5.91
C PRO A 120 48.29 -21.28 -6.37
N ALA A 121 47.95 -22.28 -5.54
CA ALA A 121 48.13 -23.67 -5.95
C ALA A 121 47.32 -23.93 -7.23
N THR A 122 47.95 -24.54 -8.23
CA THR A 122 47.35 -24.96 -9.49
C THR A 122 47.09 -26.46 -9.47
N PHE A 123 46.08 -26.88 -10.25
CA PHE A 123 45.72 -28.29 -10.42
C PHE A 123 45.93 -28.75 -11.87
N ASN A 124 46.03 -30.04 -12.07
CA ASN A 124 46.01 -30.64 -13.41
C ASN A 124 44.66 -30.40 -14.09
N SER A 125 44.68 -30.41 -15.43
CA SER A 125 43.44 -30.32 -16.20
C SER A 125 42.59 -31.60 -16.10
N GLY A 126 41.28 -31.44 -16.20
CA GLY A 126 40.33 -32.55 -16.11
C GLY A 126 38.93 -32.07 -15.87
N THR A 127 38.04 -32.94 -15.46
CA THR A 127 36.62 -32.65 -15.21
C THR A 127 36.23 -32.99 -13.78
N LEU A 128 35.54 -32.10 -13.12
CA LEU A 128 34.87 -32.32 -11.85
C LEU A 128 33.37 -32.57 -12.10
N GLU A 129 32.88 -33.76 -11.78
CA GLU A 129 31.47 -34.06 -11.74
C GLU A 129 30.95 -33.99 -10.30
N ILE A 130 30.15 -32.95 -9.97
CA ILE A 130 29.63 -32.70 -8.63
C ILE A 130 28.17 -33.06 -8.62
N SER A 131 27.77 -33.96 -7.76
CA SER A 131 26.39 -34.44 -7.65
C SER A 131 25.84 -34.30 -6.23
N ALA A 132 24.52 -34.11 -6.13
CA ALA A 132 23.74 -34.15 -4.90
C ALA A 132 22.40 -34.84 -5.18
N GLY A 133 22.30 -36.13 -4.86
CA GLY A 133 21.19 -36.98 -5.26
C GLY A 133 21.07 -37.10 -6.78
N SER A 134 19.95 -36.73 -7.34
CA SER A 134 19.70 -36.75 -8.79
C SER A 134 20.17 -35.50 -9.54
N THR A 135 20.70 -34.52 -8.84
CA THR A 135 21.22 -33.27 -9.44
C THR A 135 22.73 -33.39 -9.62
N SER A 136 23.24 -33.12 -10.84
CA SER A 136 24.68 -33.08 -11.10
C SER A 136 25.04 -31.84 -11.94
N ILE A 137 26.30 -31.43 -11.82
CA ILE A 137 26.96 -30.42 -12.65
C ILE A 137 28.32 -30.98 -13.08
N SER A 138 28.75 -30.67 -14.29
CA SER A 138 30.07 -30.96 -14.80
C SER A 138 30.87 -29.68 -14.99
N VAL A 139 32.10 -29.63 -14.50
CA VAL A 139 32.97 -28.46 -14.54
C VAL A 139 34.33 -28.89 -15.14
N ASP A 140 34.67 -28.33 -16.29
CA ASP A 140 35.98 -28.55 -16.91
C ASP A 140 37.02 -27.64 -16.25
N VAL A 141 38.08 -28.26 -15.74
CA VAL A 141 39.27 -27.60 -15.15
C VAL A 141 40.35 -27.54 -16.24
N THR A 142 40.71 -26.35 -16.64
CA THR A 142 41.71 -26.05 -17.66
C THR A 142 42.77 -25.11 -17.10
N ALA A 143 43.83 -24.84 -17.83
CA ALA A 143 44.86 -23.86 -17.41
C ALA A 143 44.30 -22.48 -17.11
N ALA A 144 43.10 -22.12 -17.59
CA ALA A 144 42.47 -20.83 -17.32
C ALA A 144 41.77 -20.71 -15.96
N ASN A 145 41.36 -21.85 -15.37
CA ASN A 145 40.59 -21.91 -14.12
C ASN A 145 41.12 -22.96 -13.11
N ASN A 146 42.30 -23.44 -13.27
CA ASN A 146 42.91 -24.53 -12.47
C ASN A 146 43.39 -24.13 -11.09
N THR A 147 42.95 -23.02 -10.54
CA THR A 147 43.16 -22.61 -9.14
C THR A 147 41.89 -22.84 -8.33
N LEU A 148 41.99 -22.91 -6.98
CA LEU A 148 40.80 -22.98 -6.13
C LEU A 148 39.80 -21.87 -6.44
N ALA A 149 40.26 -20.63 -6.71
CA ALA A 149 39.40 -19.51 -7.08
C ALA A 149 38.74 -19.72 -8.44
N GLY A 150 39.48 -20.15 -9.43
CA GLY A 150 38.94 -20.44 -10.76
C GLY A 150 37.91 -21.58 -10.74
N MET A 151 38.25 -22.69 -10.03
CA MET A 151 37.29 -23.80 -9.84
C MET A 151 36.03 -23.37 -9.10
N ARG A 152 36.14 -22.56 -8.00
CA ARG A 152 35.00 -21.99 -7.30
C ARG A 152 34.07 -21.22 -8.26
N ASP A 153 34.63 -20.34 -9.10
CA ASP A 153 33.90 -19.50 -10.00
C ASP A 153 33.21 -20.35 -11.10
N ALA A 154 33.91 -21.35 -11.64
CA ALA A 154 33.36 -22.27 -12.62
C ALA A 154 32.24 -23.14 -12.02
N ILE A 155 32.40 -23.64 -10.79
CA ILE A 155 31.36 -24.39 -10.06
C ILE A 155 30.12 -23.51 -9.84
N ASN A 156 30.32 -22.27 -9.39
CA ASN A 156 29.21 -21.35 -9.14
C ASN A 156 28.46 -20.97 -10.43
N GLU A 157 29.19 -20.85 -11.55
CA GLU A 157 28.56 -20.61 -12.85
C GLU A 157 27.71 -21.81 -13.30
N ALA A 158 28.29 -23.02 -13.28
CA ALA A 158 27.60 -24.25 -13.63
C ALA A 158 26.44 -24.57 -12.66
N GLY A 159 26.61 -24.21 -11.39
CA GLY A 159 25.67 -24.48 -10.30
C GLY A 159 24.45 -23.55 -10.19
N LYS A 160 24.40 -22.46 -10.96
CA LYS A 160 23.35 -21.40 -10.83
C LYS A 160 21.92 -21.94 -10.81
N ASN A 161 21.62 -22.92 -11.62
CA ASN A 161 20.28 -23.49 -11.76
C ASN A 161 20.10 -24.84 -11.07
N SER A 162 21.18 -25.44 -10.55
CA SER A 162 21.18 -26.75 -9.90
C SER A 162 21.12 -26.65 -8.38
N GLY A 163 21.42 -25.46 -7.84
CA GLY A 163 21.49 -25.21 -6.39
C GLY A 163 22.78 -25.76 -5.74
N ILE A 164 23.80 -26.10 -6.54
CA ILE A 164 25.14 -26.43 -6.06
C ILE A 164 26.00 -25.17 -6.11
N SER A 165 26.74 -24.90 -5.05
CA SER A 165 27.62 -23.73 -4.95
C SER A 165 28.92 -24.07 -4.24
N ALA A 166 29.97 -23.29 -4.52
CA ALA A 166 31.30 -23.43 -3.91
C ALA A 166 31.72 -22.13 -3.24
N THR A 167 32.46 -22.25 -2.15
CA THR A 167 33.18 -21.18 -1.51
C THR A 167 34.60 -21.69 -1.11
N ILE A 168 35.52 -20.78 -0.80
CA ILE A 168 36.85 -21.13 -0.27
C ILE A 168 36.89 -20.80 1.20
N ILE A 169 37.30 -21.76 2.01
CA ILE A 169 37.61 -21.53 3.44
C ILE A 169 39.09 -21.85 3.66
N THR A 170 39.77 -21.00 4.37
CA THR A 170 41.16 -21.20 4.79
C THR A 170 41.17 -21.49 6.29
N ASP A 171 41.75 -22.61 6.66
CA ASP A 171 42.00 -23.02 8.05
C ASP A 171 43.52 -23.27 8.29
N ASP A 172 43.87 -23.82 9.44
CA ASP A 172 45.28 -24.04 9.80
C ASP A 172 45.99 -25.05 8.89
N SER A 173 45.26 -25.91 8.18
CA SER A 173 45.78 -26.89 7.24
C SER A 173 45.92 -26.35 5.79
N GLY A 174 45.38 -25.16 5.49
CA GLY A 174 45.43 -24.55 4.18
C GLY A 174 44.08 -24.08 3.69
N SER A 175 43.96 -23.82 2.39
CA SER A 175 42.70 -23.42 1.74
C SER A 175 42.01 -24.63 1.09
N ARG A 176 40.67 -24.66 1.16
CA ARG A 176 39.86 -25.74 0.60
C ARG A 176 38.59 -25.23 -0.04
N LEU A 177 38.11 -25.92 -1.04
CA LEU A 177 36.75 -25.72 -1.56
C LEU A 177 35.73 -26.30 -0.57
N VAL A 178 34.71 -25.53 -0.26
CA VAL A 178 33.55 -25.99 0.49
C VAL A 178 32.35 -25.90 -0.43
N LEU A 179 31.74 -27.06 -0.71
CA LEU A 179 30.59 -27.21 -1.57
C LEU A 179 29.31 -27.23 -0.72
N SER A 180 28.26 -26.59 -1.21
CA SER A 180 26.95 -26.56 -0.56
C SER A 180 25.85 -26.86 -1.58
N SER A 181 24.86 -27.64 -1.17
CA SER A 181 23.66 -27.92 -1.95
C SER A 181 22.45 -27.24 -1.34
N THR A 182 21.47 -26.86 -2.16
CA THR A 182 20.14 -26.44 -1.68
C THR A 182 19.17 -27.62 -1.58
N LYS A 183 19.53 -28.80 -2.08
CA LYS A 183 18.73 -30.01 -2.02
C LYS A 183 18.78 -30.60 -0.62
N THR A 184 17.66 -30.62 0.06
CA THR A 184 17.48 -31.29 1.35
C THR A 184 17.01 -32.72 1.17
N GLY A 185 17.10 -33.54 2.21
CA GLY A 185 16.61 -34.91 2.23
C GLY A 185 17.72 -35.93 2.18
N GLU A 186 17.50 -37.04 2.82
CA GLU A 186 18.40 -38.19 2.87
C GLU A 186 18.75 -38.67 1.46
N GLY A 187 20.03 -39.03 1.21
CA GLY A 187 20.54 -39.44 -0.10
C GLY A 187 20.94 -38.27 -1.03
N ASN A 188 20.80 -37.02 -0.60
CA ASN A 188 21.24 -35.83 -1.34
C ASN A 188 22.61 -35.31 -0.86
N ASP A 189 23.45 -36.16 -0.30
CA ASP A 189 24.80 -35.79 0.07
C ASP A 189 25.65 -35.52 -1.17
N ILE A 190 26.48 -34.46 -1.08
CA ILE A 190 27.36 -34.04 -2.16
C ILE A 190 28.45 -35.09 -2.36
N GLN A 191 28.69 -35.48 -3.60
CA GLN A 191 29.80 -36.30 -4.07
C GLN A 191 30.52 -35.58 -5.18
N VAL A 192 31.84 -35.79 -5.30
CA VAL A 192 32.67 -35.25 -6.39
C VAL A 192 33.47 -36.39 -7.02
N ALA A 193 33.13 -36.69 -8.27
CA ALA A 193 33.94 -37.57 -9.11
C ALA A 193 34.89 -36.69 -9.93
N VAL A 194 36.10 -37.19 -10.16
CA VAL A 194 37.16 -36.46 -10.86
C VAL A 194 37.71 -37.35 -11.97
N THR A 195 37.86 -36.78 -13.14
CA THR A 195 38.57 -37.38 -14.30
C THR A 195 39.71 -36.42 -14.67
N GLU A 196 40.99 -36.88 -14.62
CA GLU A 196 42.12 -36.07 -15.08
C GLU A 196 42.42 -36.37 -16.56
N ASP A 197 42.83 -35.34 -17.31
CA ASP A 197 43.33 -35.46 -18.67
C ASP A 197 44.79 -35.84 -18.60
N GLY A 198 45.11 -37.08 -18.71
CA GLY A 198 46.35 -37.89 -18.82
C GLY A 198 47.75 -37.30 -18.82
N GLU A 199 47.98 -35.99 -18.66
CA GLU A 199 49.29 -35.33 -18.57
C GLU A 199 49.42 -34.40 -17.36
N THR A 200 50.32 -34.67 -16.47
CA THR A 200 50.64 -33.84 -15.31
C THR A 200 51.55 -32.68 -15.69
N THR A 201 51.02 -31.47 -15.74
CA THR A 201 51.77 -30.25 -16.07
C THR A 201 52.34 -29.55 -14.80
N GLY A 202 52.70 -30.30 -13.77
CA GLY A 202 53.36 -29.75 -12.55
C GLY A 202 52.46 -29.10 -11.54
N GLY A 203 51.12 -29.28 -11.64
CA GLY A 203 50.12 -28.88 -10.64
C GLY A 203 49.85 -29.99 -9.61
N ASN A 204 49.00 -29.69 -8.62
CA ASN A 204 48.45 -30.73 -7.74
C ASN A 204 47.54 -31.65 -8.55
N ALA A 205 47.53 -32.95 -8.19
CA ALA A 205 46.58 -33.86 -8.81
C ALA A 205 45.16 -33.42 -8.54
N LEU A 206 44.35 -33.25 -9.61
CA LEU A 206 42.96 -32.86 -9.51
C LEU A 206 42.12 -33.93 -8.79
N THR A 207 42.54 -35.20 -8.90
CA THR A 207 41.97 -36.33 -8.18
C THR A 207 41.97 -36.17 -6.63
N THR A 208 42.83 -35.30 -6.07
CA THR A 208 42.79 -34.96 -4.65
C THR A 208 41.50 -34.25 -4.25
N GLN A 209 40.78 -33.66 -5.20
CA GLN A 209 39.49 -33.01 -4.99
C GLN A 209 38.31 -33.96 -5.14
N ALA A 210 38.54 -35.25 -5.44
CA ALA A 210 37.50 -36.28 -5.41
C ALA A 210 36.97 -36.43 -3.97
N PHE A 211 35.65 -36.54 -3.83
CA PHE A 211 35.00 -36.66 -2.55
C PHE A 211 33.80 -37.61 -2.58
N THR A 212 33.83 -38.56 -1.66
CA THR A 212 32.65 -39.41 -1.39
C THR A 212 32.47 -39.43 0.15
N PRO A 213 31.23 -39.12 0.63
CA PRO A 213 30.94 -39.19 2.05
C PRO A 213 31.30 -40.57 2.62
N GLN A 214 32.10 -40.59 3.69
CA GLN A 214 32.48 -41.82 4.39
C GLN A 214 31.83 -41.85 5.78
N ALA A 215 31.24 -43.01 6.14
CA ALA A 215 30.63 -43.18 7.45
C ALA A 215 31.69 -42.97 8.55
N ASP A 216 31.30 -42.35 9.64
CA ASP A 216 32.09 -42.19 10.82
C ASP A 216 32.18 -43.56 11.53
N PRO A 217 33.39 -44.15 11.74
CA PRO A 217 33.53 -45.44 12.37
C PRO A 217 33.05 -45.47 13.84
N ASP A 218 33.03 -44.31 14.48
CA ASP A 218 32.61 -44.16 15.87
C ASP A 218 31.12 -43.81 16.00
N ASN A 219 30.46 -43.41 14.88
CA ASN A 219 29.04 -43.06 14.85
C ASN A 219 28.42 -43.44 13.50
N ALA A 220 27.77 -44.61 13.44
CA ALA A 220 27.19 -45.16 12.23
C ALA A 220 26.12 -44.24 11.56
N ASP A 221 25.55 -43.30 12.30
CA ASP A 221 24.53 -42.34 11.79
C ASP A 221 25.13 -41.01 11.32
N ALA A 222 26.48 -40.90 11.30
CA ALA A 222 27.19 -39.71 10.89
C ALA A 222 28.25 -40.00 9.81
N PHE A 223 28.71 -38.95 9.14
CA PHE A 223 29.85 -39.00 8.23
C PHE A 223 31.08 -38.36 8.87
N LEU A 224 32.28 -38.77 8.42
CA LEU A 224 33.54 -38.17 8.83
C LEU A 224 33.52 -36.65 8.58
N LYS A 225 33.97 -35.92 9.60
CA LYS A 225 34.15 -34.48 9.57
C LYS A 225 35.44 -34.07 8.87
N PRO A 226 35.54 -32.84 8.30
CA PRO A 226 36.81 -32.33 7.80
C PRO A 226 37.82 -32.24 8.92
N SER A 227 39.08 -32.58 8.61
CA SER A 227 40.19 -32.46 9.57
C SER A 227 41.01 -31.19 9.28
N SER A 228 41.25 -30.37 10.32
CA SER A 228 42.17 -29.23 10.27
C SER A 228 43.64 -29.64 10.41
N ASP A 229 43.91 -30.82 10.97
CA ASP A 229 45.29 -31.29 11.24
C ASP A 229 45.87 -31.97 10.01
N SER A 230 45.09 -32.84 9.34
CA SER A 230 45.54 -33.57 8.15
C SER A 230 45.11 -32.92 6.82
N GLY A 231 44.28 -31.90 6.86
CA GLY A 231 43.70 -31.30 5.68
C GLY A 231 42.68 -32.16 4.93
N ALA A 232 42.31 -33.33 5.50
CA ALA A 232 41.35 -34.24 4.85
C ALA A 232 39.99 -33.59 4.69
N GLY A 233 39.31 -33.87 3.57
CA GLY A 233 37.94 -33.48 3.31
C GLY A 233 36.96 -34.22 4.23
N GLY A 234 35.72 -33.70 4.33
CA GLY A 234 34.69 -34.32 5.13
C GLY A 234 33.35 -33.64 5.02
N VAL A 235 32.33 -34.21 5.64
CA VAL A 235 30.96 -33.70 5.66
C VAL A 235 30.81 -32.69 6.81
N ILE A 236 30.52 -31.43 6.46
CA ILE A 236 30.18 -30.38 7.44
C ILE A 236 28.73 -30.55 7.91
N THR A 237 27.80 -30.70 6.94
CA THR A 237 26.39 -30.95 7.21
C THR A 237 25.93 -32.08 6.31
N GLN A 238 25.35 -33.11 6.90
CA GLN A 238 24.75 -34.24 6.18
C GLN A 238 23.37 -33.85 5.65
N ALA A 239 23.05 -34.30 4.46
CA ALA A 239 21.69 -34.21 3.93
C ALA A 239 20.75 -35.10 4.76
N LYS A 240 19.68 -34.50 5.28
CA LYS A 240 18.71 -35.22 6.14
C LYS A 240 17.29 -34.89 5.72
N SER A 241 16.41 -35.87 5.83
CA SER A 241 14.98 -35.67 5.65
C SER A 241 14.34 -35.12 6.94
N ALA A 242 13.31 -34.31 6.81
CA ALA A 242 12.46 -33.94 7.94
C ALA A 242 11.74 -35.17 8.48
N LYS A 243 11.66 -35.31 9.79
CA LYS A 243 10.93 -36.38 10.49
C LYS A 243 9.96 -35.71 11.48
N LEU A 244 8.68 -36.04 11.33
CA LEU A 244 7.62 -35.52 12.19
C LEU A 244 6.57 -36.57 12.42
N THR A 245 5.72 -36.38 13.43
CA THR A 245 4.51 -37.15 13.61
C THR A 245 3.28 -36.24 13.61
N ILE A 246 2.17 -36.73 13.05
CA ILE A 246 0.86 -36.09 13.13
C ILE A 246 -0.10 -37.13 13.70
N ASP A 247 -0.70 -36.83 14.83
CA ASP A 247 -1.56 -37.75 15.57
C ASP A 247 -0.92 -39.14 15.80
N GLY A 248 0.40 -39.14 16.02
CA GLY A 248 1.19 -40.38 16.23
C GLY A 248 1.64 -41.07 14.92
N LEU A 249 1.17 -40.65 13.77
CA LEU A 249 1.58 -41.20 12.47
C LEU A 249 2.90 -40.58 12.01
N GLN A 250 3.91 -41.41 11.72
CA GLN A 250 5.22 -40.92 11.25
C GLN A 250 5.20 -40.47 9.81
N LEU A 251 5.82 -39.34 9.54
CA LEU A 251 6.05 -38.79 8.22
C LEU A 251 7.52 -38.46 8.04
N VAL A 252 8.05 -38.78 6.85
CA VAL A 252 9.39 -38.41 6.41
C VAL A 252 9.28 -37.63 5.11
N ARG A 253 9.88 -36.44 5.05
CA ARG A 253 9.82 -35.55 3.88
C ARG A 253 11.18 -34.95 3.60
N ASN A 254 11.48 -34.75 2.32
CA ASN A 254 12.77 -34.18 1.92
C ASN A 254 12.81 -32.64 2.01
N SER A 255 11.76 -32.01 2.51
CA SER A 255 11.63 -30.57 2.67
C SER A 255 11.07 -30.20 4.05
N ASN A 256 11.44 -29.01 4.54
CA ASN A 256 10.84 -28.44 5.74
C ASN A 256 9.48 -27.78 5.43
N LYS A 257 9.17 -27.52 4.13
CA LYS A 257 7.85 -27.11 3.69
C LYS A 257 7.09 -28.35 3.20
N ILE A 258 5.99 -28.68 3.88
CA ILE A 258 5.22 -29.91 3.69
C ILE A 258 3.80 -29.53 3.29
N GLU A 259 3.39 -29.88 2.07
CA GLU A 259 2.10 -29.50 1.49
C GLU A 259 1.14 -30.71 1.31
N ASP A 260 1.65 -31.91 1.53
CA ASP A 260 0.98 -33.17 1.24
C ASP A 260 0.62 -34.00 2.47
N ALA A 261 0.86 -33.47 3.69
CA ALA A 261 0.61 -34.21 4.91
C ALA A 261 -0.85 -34.12 5.42
N LEU A 262 -1.47 -32.96 5.21
CA LEU A 262 -2.86 -32.67 5.56
C LEU A 262 -3.50 -31.94 4.40
N GLU A 263 -4.69 -32.36 4.00
CA GLU A 263 -5.41 -31.75 2.86
C GLU A 263 -5.62 -30.23 3.07
N GLY A 264 -5.14 -29.43 2.13
CA GLY A 264 -5.28 -27.98 2.17
C GLY A 264 -4.47 -27.27 3.26
N VAL A 265 -3.54 -27.96 3.93
CA VAL A 265 -2.67 -27.37 4.96
C VAL A 265 -1.21 -27.46 4.52
N THR A 266 -0.53 -26.32 4.55
CA THR A 266 0.94 -26.26 4.38
C THR A 266 1.57 -26.12 5.76
N LEU A 267 2.51 -27.02 6.08
CA LEU A 267 3.32 -26.98 7.29
C LEU A 267 4.73 -26.47 6.94
N ASP A 268 5.22 -25.48 7.69
CA ASP A 268 6.59 -24.99 7.61
C ASP A 268 7.32 -25.32 8.92
N LEU A 269 8.23 -26.26 8.87
CA LEU A 269 9.05 -26.68 10.02
C LEU A 269 10.16 -25.65 10.25
N VAL A 270 10.19 -25.02 11.41
CA VAL A 270 11.13 -23.96 11.79
C VAL A 270 12.28 -24.50 12.64
N ALA A 271 11.97 -25.37 13.58
CA ALA A 271 12.94 -26.02 14.48
C ALA A 271 12.47 -27.42 14.84
N ALA A 272 13.42 -28.30 15.20
CA ALA A 272 13.09 -29.55 15.89
C ALA A 272 12.73 -29.26 17.36
N GLN A 273 11.86 -30.05 17.94
CA GLN A 273 11.64 -30.03 19.39
C GLN A 273 12.88 -30.51 20.15
N SER A 274 13.02 -30.06 21.38
CA SER A 274 14.11 -30.55 22.24
C SER A 274 14.00 -32.05 22.51
N ALA A 275 15.13 -32.71 22.72
CA ALA A 275 15.13 -34.13 23.07
C ALA A 275 14.28 -34.42 24.33
N THR A 276 14.27 -33.47 25.29
CA THR A 276 13.44 -33.57 26.49
C THR A 276 11.96 -33.51 26.17
N ASP A 277 11.53 -32.56 25.32
CA ASP A 277 10.12 -32.44 24.95
C ASP A 277 9.63 -33.67 24.17
N LEU A 278 10.49 -34.22 23.31
CA LEU A 278 10.18 -35.47 22.59
C LEU A 278 10.08 -36.68 23.54
N ALA A 279 11.00 -36.81 24.49
CA ALA A 279 11.00 -37.88 25.49
C ALA A 279 9.78 -37.78 26.41
N ASP A 280 9.35 -36.56 26.77
CA ASP A 280 8.13 -36.30 27.57
C ASP A 280 6.84 -36.50 26.75
N GLY A 281 6.93 -36.80 25.45
CA GLY A 281 5.79 -36.96 24.57
C GLY A 281 5.00 -35.68 24.31
N LYS A 282 5.62 -34.50 24.51
CA LYS A 282 4.98 -33.19 24.26
C LYS A 282 4.66 -33.01 22.79
N THR A 283 3.46 -32.52 22.52
CA THR A 283 2.97 -32.24 21.17
C THR A 283 2.70 -30.75 20.96
N ILE A 284 2.73 -30.34 19.73
CA ILE A 284 2.31 -29.01 19.25
C ILE A 284 0.92 -29.17 18.70
N ASN A 285 -0.05 -28.42 19.24
CA ASN A 285 -1.41 -28.43 18.73
C ASN A 285 -1.51 -27.53 17.50
N LEU A 286 -1.93 -28.11 16.37
CA LEU A 286 -2.35 -27.44 15.15
C LEU A 286 -3.88 -27.49 15.10
N THR A 287 -4.51 -26.32 15.15
CA THR A 287 -5.97 -26.21 15.03
C THR A 287 -6.33 -25.50 13.74
N VAL A 288 -7.04 -26.19 12.86
CA VAL A 288 -7.59 -25.63 11.62
C VAL A 288 -9.06 -25.28 11.84
N GLY A 289 -9.45 -24.07 11.51
CA GLY A 289 -10.81 -23.60 11.67
C GLY A 289 -11.16 -22.45 10.73
N VAL A 290 -12.39 -21.94 10.81
CA VAL A 290 -12.80 -20.74 10.08
C VAL A 290 -12.08 -19.50 10.61
N ASP A 291 -11.73 -18.58 9.73
CA ASP A 291 -11.04 -17.33 10.09
C ASP A 291 -12.02 -16.28 10.65
N LYS A 292 -12.41 -16.47 11.90
CA LYS A 292 -13.27 -15.53 12.64
C LYS A 292 -12.59 -14.17 12.85
N SER A 293 -11.27 -14.15 12.95
CA SER A 293 -10.50 -12.93 13.24
C SER A 293 -10.54 -11.93 12.09
N SER A 294 -10.42 -12.40 10.86
CA SER A 294 -10.56 -11.57 9.67
C SER A 294 -11.97 -11.01 9.51
N VAL A 295 -13.00 -11.79 9.78
CA VAL A 295 -14.40 -11.32 9.78
C VAL A 295 -14.59 -10.23 10.83
N LYS A 296 -14.15 -10.46 12.07
CA LYS A 296 -14.22 -9.50 13.17
C LYS A 296 -13.50 -8.19 12.83
N SER A 297 -12.27 -8.26 12.30
CA SER A 297 -11.50 -7.09 11.89
C SER A 297 -12.21 -6.29 10.79
N ASN A 298 -12.82 -6.95 9.81
CA ASN A 298 -13.55 -6.27 8.75
C ASN A 298 -14.87 -5.65 9.24
N LEU A 299 -15.57 -6.28 10.21
CA LEU A 299 -16.74 -5.67 10.88
C LEU A 299 -16.34 -4.42 11.67
N GLN A 300 -15.20 -4.43 12.37
CA GLN A 300 -14.71 -3.22 13.04
C GLN A 300 -14.43 -2.10 12.03
N LYS A 301 -13.75 -2.40 10.90
CA LYS A 301 -13.51 -1.42 9.83
C LYS A 301 -14.80 -0.87 9.22
N PHE A 302 -15.84 -1.68 9.11
CA PHE A 302 -17.16 -1.23 8.68
C PHE A 302 -17.75 -0.22 9.66
N VAL A 303 -17.73 -0.51 10.96
CA VAL A 303 -18.20 0.40 12.02
C VAL A 303 -17.41 1.71 11.99
N ASP A 304 -16.09 1.64 11.90
CA ASP A 304 -15.22 2.80 11.86
C ASP A 304 -15.47 3.68 10.63
N ALA A 305 -15.59 3.08 9.45
CA ALA A 305 -15.85 3.78 8.19
C ALA A 305 -17.25 4.43 8.17
N TYR A 306 -18.27 3.74 8.70
CA TYR A 306 -19.59 4.31 8.89
C TYR A 306 -19.54 5.52 9.83
N ASN A 307 -18.89 5.40 10.98
CA ASN A 307 -18.77 6.47 11.97
C ASN A 307 -17.98 7.67 11.41
N ALA A 308 -16.97 7.43 10.60
CA ALA A 308 -16.25 8.49 9.89
C ALA A 308 -17.15 9.23 8.91
N LEU A 309 -18.02 8.52 8.17
CA LEU A 309 -18.99 9.13 7.27
C LEU A 309 -20.02 9.97 8.03
N ILE A 310 -20.57 9.47 9.15
CA ILE A 310 -21.49 10.22 10.01
C ILE A 310 -20.81 11.48 10.54
N THR A 311 -19.59 11.37 11.05
CA THR A 311 -18.82 12.50 11.60
C THR A 311 -18.53 13.56 10.53
N SER A 312 -18.06 13.16 9.35
CA SER A 312 -17.80 14.07 8.22
C SER A 312 -19.07 14.76 7.75
N SER A 313 -20.18 14.01 7.66
CA SER A 313 -21.49 14.57 7.28
C SER A 313 -21.96 15.59 8.31
N ALA A 314 -21.80 15.30 9.60
CA ALA A 314 -22.16 16.23 10.69
C ALA A 314 -21.32 17.52 10.62
N GLN A 315 -20.01 17.43 10.42
CA GLN A 315 -19.13 18.60 10.27
C GLN A 315 -19.51 19.47 9.07
N LEU A 316 -19.84 18.86 7.93
CA LEU A 316 -20.21 19.58 6.71
C LEU A 316 -21.59 20.28 6.82
N THR A 317 -22.45 19.81 7.70
CA THR A 317 -23.83 20.34 7.90
C THR A 317 -24.02 21.08 9.24
N ALA A 318 -22.97 21.20 10.06
CA ALA A 318 -23.04 21.87 11.35
C ALA A 318 -23.25 23.37 11.19
N VAL A 319 -23.90 23.97 12.19
CA VAL A 319 -23.87 25.42 12.44
C VAL A 319 -23.12 25.62 13.75
N VAL A 320 -21.99 26.32 13.66
CA VAL A 320 -21.11 26.55 14.82
C VAL A 320 -21.34 27.99 15.30
N GLU A 321 -21.72 28.14 16.54
CA GLU A 321 -21.77 29.44 17.19
C GLU A 321 -20.35 29.90 17.52
N VAL A 322 -20.03 31.13 17.13
CA VAL A 322 -18.75 31.76 17.41
C VAL A 322 -19.04 32.95 18.32
N GLU A 323 -18.47 32.94 19.53
CA GLU A 323 -18.69 34.01 20.53
C GLU A 323 -18.33 35.39 19.97
N GLY A 324 -19.25 36.33 20.05
CA GLY A 324 -19.08 37.71 19.53
C GLY A 324 -19.17 37.86 18.03
N SER A 325 -19.51 36.79 17.27
CA SER A 325 -19.64 36.78 15.81
C SER A 325 -20.95 36.12 15.34
N LYS A 326 -21.26 36.27 14.02
CA LYS A 326 -22.40 35.53 13.45
C LYS A 326 -22.07 34.04 13.40
N PRO A 327 -23.07 33.17 13.64
CA PRO A 327 -22.88 31.73 13.50
C PRO A 327 -22.30 31.36 12.13
N VAL A 328 -21.34 30.43 12.12
CA VAL A 328 -20.73 29.92 10.89
C VAL A 328 -21.44 28.64 10.47
N ALA A 329 -22.07 28.70 9.31
CA ALA A 329 -22.74 27.55 8.73
C ALA A 329 -21.76 26.72 7.89
N GLY A 330 -21.77 25.40 8.08
CA GLY A 330 -21.03 24.45 7.25
C GLY A 330 -21.49 24.53 5.79
N PRO A 331 -20.62 24.15 4.84
CA PRO A 331 -20.86 24.38 3.40
C PRO A 331 -22.04 23.60 2.82
N LEU A 332 -22.50 22.55 3.51
CA LEU A 332 -23.64 21.72 3.11
C LEU A 332 -24.82 21.80 4.10
N VAL A 333 -24.90 22.86 4.91
CA VAL A 333 -26.10 23.11 5.77
C VAL A 333 -27.35 23.13 4.94
N GLY A 334 -28.35 22.32 5.34
CA GLY A 334 -29.64 22.20 4.63
C GLY A 334 -29.59 21.41 3.33
N ASP A 335 -28.45 20.78 3.00
CA ASP A 335 -28.32 20.02 1.77
C ASP A 335 -29.19 18.75 1.79
N SER A 336 -30.05 18.60 0.76
CA SER A 336 -30.97 17.47 0.65
C SER A 336 -30.26 16.15 0.36
N THR A 337 -29.15 16.19 -0.38
CA THR A 337 -28.40 14.97 -0.73
C THR A 337 -27.78 14.35 0.51
N VAL A 338 -27.15 15.15 1.39
CA VAL A 338 -26.58 14.64 2.66
C VAL A 338 -27.69 14.00 3.50
N ARG A 339 -28.85 14.68 3.62
CA ARG A 339 -29.99 14.13 4.37
C ARG A 339 -30.51 12.82 3.78
N SER A 340 -30.64 12.73 2.45
CA SER A 340 -31.09 11.52 1.76
C SER A 340 -30.11 10.36 1.93
N VAL A 341 -28.80 10.62 1.84
CA VAL A 341 -27.77 9.62 2.10
C VAL A 341 -27.89 9.07 3.52
N LEU A 342 -27.93 9.94 4.52
CA LEU A 342 -27.97 9.52 5.93
C LEU A 342 -29.29 8.79 6.27
N ALA A 343 -30.41 9.24 5.73
CA ALA A 343 -31.70 8.59 5.94
C ALA A 343 -31.75 7.21 5.25
N GLY A 344 -31.26 7.12 4.00
CA GLY A 344 -31.20 5.87 3.27
C GLY A 344 -30.29 4.83 3.92
N LEU A 345 -29.10 5.24 4.37
CA LEU A 345 -28.18 4.35 5.12
C LEU A 345 -28.83 3.81 6.39
N ARG A 346 -29.50 4.67 7.17
CA ARG A 346 -30.21 4.24 8.38
C ARG A 346 -31.33 3.25 8.07
N ASN A 347 -32.10 3.51 7.01
CA ASN A 347 -33.17 2.61 6.59
C ASN A 347 -32.64 1.22 6.19
N GLU A 348 -31.52 1.17 5.44
CA GLU A 348 -30.93 -0.12 5.06
C GLU A 348 -30.32 -0.86 6.26
N ILE A 349 -29.72 -0.16 7.22
CA ILE A 349 -29.13 -0.75 8.42
C ILE A 349 -30.18 -1.38 9.35
N VAL A 350 -31.35 -0.76 9.50
CA VAL A 350 -32.40 -1.26 10.38
C VAL A 350 -33.32 -2.29 9.70
N LYS A 351 -33.19 -2.47 8.39
CA LYS A 351 -34.00 -3.42 7.64
C LYS A 351 -33.62 -4.84 8.00
N MET A 352 -34.53 -5.55 8.63
CA MET A 352 -34.34 -6.96 8.94
C MET A 352 -34.30 -7.80 7.66
N THR A 353 -33.38 -8.77 7.62
CA THR A 353 -33.33 -9.74 6.54
C THR A 353 -34.23 -10.92 6.91
N GLY A 354 -35.05 -11.42 5.99
CA GLY A 354 -35.94 -12.54 6.22
C GLY A 354 -35.13 -13.81 6.49
N GLY A 355 -35.16 -14.29 7.72
CA GLY A 355 -34.59 -15.55 8.17
C GLY A 355 -35.54 -16.20 9.14
N GLY A 356 -35.48 -17.54 9.27
CA GLY A 356 -36.32 -18.30 10.20
C GLY A 356 -36.21 -17.82 11.66
N GLU A 357 -36.96 -18.44 12.57
CA GLU A 357 -37.07 -18.03 13.99
C GLU A 357 -35.75 -18.04 14.77
N SER A 358 -34.72 -18.70 14.26
CA SER A 358 -33.36 -18.76 14.84
C SER A 358 -32.33 -18.29 13.84
N GLY A 359 -31.55 -17.23 14.15
CA GLY A 359 -30.44 -16.81 13.32
C GLY A 359 -30.13 -15.30 13.39
N VAL A 360 -29.09 -14.89 12.68
CA VAL A 360 -28.66 -13.48 12.55
C VAL A 360 -29.56 -12.76 11.55
N ARG A 361 -30.34 -11.78 12.02
CA ARG A 361 -31.32 -11.02 11.22
C ARG A 361 -31.09 -9.52 11.23
N ALA A 362 -30.31 -9.03 12.20
CA ALA A 362 -30.01 -7.62 12.38
C ALA A 362 -28.59 -7.43 12.85
N LEU A 363 -28.03 -6.23 12.65
CA LEU A 363 -26.72 -5.89 13.20
C LEU A 363 -26.65 -6.00 14.73
N ALA A 364 -27.78 -5.82 15.42
CA ALA A 364 -27.87 -5.99 16.87
C ALA A 364 -27.54 -7.43 17.33
N ASP A 365 -27.86 -8.45 16.51
CA ASP A 365 -27.52 -9.85 16.78
C ASP A 365 -26.00 -10.08 16.71
N LEU A 366 -25.28 -9.21 16.03
CA LEU A 366 -23.81 -9.16 15.96
C LEU A 366 -23.20 -8.23 17.00
N GLY A 367 -23.97 -7.70 17.95
CA GLY A 367 -23.50 -6.72 18.93
C GLY A 367 -23.25 -5.32 18.36
N ILE A 368 -23.73 -5.01 17.14
CA ILE A 368 -23.60 -3.68 16.53
C ILE A 368 -24.88 -2.91 16.74
N THR A 369 -24.82 -1.84 17.54
CA THR A 369 -25.98 -1.01 17.92
C THR A 369 -25.77 0.43 17.49
N THR A 370 -26.88 1.17 17.28
CA THR A 370 -26.84 2.58 16.88
C THR A 370 -27.06 3.48 18.10
N GLY A 371 -26.14 4.39 18.32
CA GLY A 371 -26.22 5.42 19.37
C GLY A 371 -27.16 6.57 19.02
N LYS A 372 -27.45 7.42 20.01
CA LYS A 372 -28.30 8.64 19.83
C LYS A 372 -27.72 9.62 18.82
N ASP A 373 -26.40 9.65 18.68
CA ASP A 373 -25.66 10.47 17.70
C ASP A 373 -25.66 9.88 16.28
N GLY A 374 -26.31 8.73 16.11
CA GLY A 374 -26.39 8.00 14.84
C GLY A 374 -25.15 7.20 14.49
N LYS A 375 -24.16 7.11 15.37
CA LYS A 375 -22.97 6.26 15.20
C LYS A 375 -23.25 4.83 15.60
N LEU A 376 -22.48 3.90 15.02
CA LEU A 376 -22.50 2.50 15.40
C LEU A 376 -21.48 2.25 16.52
N SER A 377 -21.84 1.40 17.46
CA SER A 377 -20.96 0.84 18.47
C SER A 377 -20.94 -0.68 18.34
N LEU A 378 -19.78 -1.29 18.55
CA LEU A 378 -19.57 -2.72 18.48
C LEU A 378 -19.30 -3.26 19.89
N ASP A 379 -20.10 -4.25 20.34
CA ASP A 379 -19.83 -5.06 21.51
C ASP A 379 -19.04 -6.32 21.10
N ASP A 380 -17.80 -6.36 21.53
CA ASP A 380 -16.82 -7.37 21.14
C ASP A 380 -17.19 -8.78 21.66
N ALA A 381 -17.78 -8.86 22.85
CA ALA A 381 -18.17 -10.13 23.45
C ALA A 381 -19.36 -10.76 22.71
N THR A 382 -20.36 -9.94 22.39
CA THR A 382 -21.53 -10.39 21.62
C THR A 382 -21.12 -10.81 20.21
N LEU A 383 -20.25 -10.04 19.53
CA LEU A 383 -19.74 -10.41 18.22
C LEU A 383 -18.98 -11.74 18.24
N THR A 384 -18.07 -11.90 19.20
CA THR A 384 -17.29 -13.14 19.35
C THR A 384 -18.21 -14.34 19.51
N LYS A 385 -19.22 -14.24 20.38
CA LYS A 385 -20.21 -15.30 20.58
C LYS A 385 -21.00 -15.60 19.30
N ALA A 386 -21.44 -14.56 18.56
CA ALA A 386 -22.16 -14.77 17.31
C ALA A 386 -21.31 -15.47 16.25
N LEU A 387 -20.02 -15.11 16.13
CA LEU A 387 -19.07 -15.78 15.24
C LEU A 387 -18.70 -17.19 15.69
N GLU A 388 -18.84 -17.52 16.97
CA GLU A 388 -18.60 -18.89 17.47
C GLU A 388 -19.80 -19.83 17.20
N THR A 389 -21.02 -19.33 17.34
CA THR A 389 -22.23 -20.15 17.30
C THR A 389 -22.97 -20.13 15.97
N ASN A 390 -22.85 -19.03 15.18
CA ASN A 390 -23.69 -18.76 14.01
C ASN A 390 -22.88 -18.30 12.77
N PHE A 391 -21.63 -18.76 12.60
CA PHE A 391 -20.71 -18.23 11.60
C PHE A 391 -21.28 -18.22 10.18
N ASP A 392 -21.89 -19.32 9.73
CA ASP A 392 -22.47 -19.42 8.37
C ASP A 392 -23.66 -18.48 8.18
N GLN A 393 -24.44 -18.24 9.23
CA GLN A 393 -25.59 -17.32 9.22
C GLN A 393 -25.10 -15.86 9.18
N VAL A 394 -23.99 -15.54 9.85
CA VAL A 394 -23.33 -14.23 9.74
C VAL A 394 -22.92 -13.99 8.30
N GLY A 395 -22.29 -14.97 7.65
CA GLY A 395 -21.91 -14.91 6.25
C GLY A 395 -23.12 -14.65 5.34
N SER A 396 -24.18 -15.42 5.49
CA SER A 396 -25.41 -15.29 4.70
C SER A 396 -26.12 -13.95 4.94
N TYR A 397 -26.12 -13.43 6.17
CA TYR A 397 -26.70 -12.12 6.49
C TYR A 397 -25.95 -10.97 5.86
N LEU A 398 -24.61 -11.05 5.80
CA LEU A 398 -23.75 -9.95 5.35
C LEU A 398 -23.54 -9.96 3.84
N THR A 399 -23.39 -11.12 3.19
CA THR A 399 -22.91 -11.25 1.82
C THR A 399 -24.04 -11.42 0.78
N GLY A 400 -23.68 -11.17 -0.47
CA GLY A 400 -24.59 -11.29 -1.62
C GLY A 400 -25.37 -10.01 -1.90
N SER A 401 -26.14 -9.99 -3.00
CA SER A 401 -26.95 -8.84 -3.42
C SER A 401 -28.02 -8.46 -2.39
N ASP A 402 -28.61 -9.47 -1.74
CA ASP A 402 -29.68 -9.31 -0.75
C ASP A 402 -29.15 -9.21 0.68
N GLY A 403 -27.88 -9.55 0.87
CA GLY A 403 -27.18 -9.36 2.15
C GLY A 403 -27.00 -7.88 2.48
N LEU A 404 -26.81 -7.59 3.76
CA LEU A 404 -26.72 -6.19 4.23
C LEU A 404 -25.64 -5.40 3.51
N MET A 405 -24.45 -5.97 3.34
CA MET A 405 -23.32 -5.28 2.71
C MET A 405 -23.54 -5.03 1.23
N GLY A 406 -24.19 -5.98 0.53
CA GLY A 406 -24.56 -5.83 -0.88
C GLY A 406 -25.57 -4.71 -1.08
N ARG A 407 -26.63 -4.66 -0.29
CA ARG A 407 -27.65 -3.59 -0.36
C ARG A 407 -27.06 -2.22 -0.05
N LEU A 408 -26.25 -2.11 1.03
CA LEU A 408 -25.56 -0.85 1.38
C LEU A 408 -24.58 -0.42 0.30
N SER A 409 -23.79 -1.35 -0.27
CA SER A 409 -22.84 -1.04 -1.36
C SER A 409 -23.58 -0.57 -2.62
N GLY A 410 -24.69 -1.21 -2.99
CA GLY A 410 -25.55 -0.77 -4.09
C GLY A 410 -26.12 0.63 -3.85
N PHE A 411 -26.63 0.90 -2.64
CA PHE A 411 -27.15 2.22 -2.27
C PHE A 411 -26.05 3.31 -2.38
N VAL A 412 -24.87 3.06 -1.78
CA VAL A 412 -23.75 4.01 -1.82
C VAL A 412 -23.25 4.23 -3.24
N SER A 413 -23.22 3.18 -4.07
CA SER A 413 -22.80 3.27 -5.48
C SER A 413 -23.63 4.25 -6.28
N GLY A 414 -24.96 4.36 -6.04
CA GLY A 414 -25.81 5.35 -6.69
C GLY A 414 -25.39 6.81 -6.46
N TYR A 415 -24.61 7.08 -5.41
CA TYR A 415 -24.09 8.42 -5.12
C TYR A 415 -22.66 8.65 -5.60
N VAL A 416 -21.77 7.63 -5.50
CA VAL A 416 -20.32 7.81 -5.73
C VAL A 416 -19.84 7.29 -7.09
N ALA A 417 -20.64 6.56 -7.84
CA ALA A 417 -20.28 6.08 -9.19
C ALA A 417 -19.93 7.24 -10.13
N THR A 418 -19.30 6.93 -11.25
CA THR A 418 -18.88 7.93 -12.26
C THR A 418 -20.04 8.77 -12.81
N ASP A 419 -21.25 8.21 -12.81
CA ASP A 419 -22.53 8.83 -13.16
C ASP A 419 -23.41 9.12 -11.93
N GLY A 420 -22.87 8.92 -10.73
CA GLY A 420 -23.57 9.09 -9.46
C GLY A 420 -23.91 10.55 -9.13
N VAL A 421 -24.87 10.72 -8.20
CA VAL A 421 -25.42 12.03 -7.81
C VAL A 421 -24.34 13.02 -7.37
N LEU A 422 -23.35 12.60 -6.60
CA LEU A 422 -22.27 13.50 -6.12
C LEU A 422 -21.36 13.95 -7.25
N LYS A 423 -21.09 13.08 -8.22
CA LYS A 423 -20.29 13.42 -9.39
C LYS A 423 -21.00 14.42 -10.31
N GLN A 424 -22.31 14.22 -10.53
CA GLN A 424 -23.11 15.17 -11.31
C GLN A 424 -23.13 16.55 -10.62
N ARG A 425 -23.25 16.60 -9.30
CA ARG A 425 -23.21 17.86 -8.55
C ARG A 425 -21.84 18.53 -8.59
N ASP A 426 -20.74 17.79 -8.46
CA ASP A 426 -19.40 18.33 -8.63
C ASP A 426 -19.23 18.96 -10.01
N SER A 427 -19.67 18.28 -11.06
CA SER A 427 -19.63 18.80 -12.43
C SER A 427 -20.44 20.10 -12.59
N ALA A 428 -21.66 20.16 -12.08
CA ALA A 428 -22.51 21.37 -12.13
C ALA A 428 -21.88 22.56 -11.39
N LEU A 429 -21.21 22.32 -10.26
CA LEU A 429 -20.48 23.36 -9.54
C LEU A 429 -19.26 23.85 -10.32
N ARG A 430 -18.52 22.95 -10.97
CA ARG A 430 -17.39 23.33 -11.85
C ARG A 430 -17.86 24.13 -13.06
N ASP A 431 -19.01 23.81 -13.64
CA ASP A 431 -19.58 24.60 -14.71
C ASP A 431 -20.01 25.99 -14.22
N THR A 432 -20.46 26.11 -12.97
CA THR A 432 -20.69 27.40 -12.31
C THR A 432 -19.40 28.20 -12.22
N LEU A 433 -18.24 27.61 -11.86
CA LEU A 433 -16.95 28.32 -11.84
C LEU A 433 -16.54 28.80 -13.24
N LYS A 434 -16.69 27.96 -14.28
CA LYS A 434 -16.45 28.39 -15.68
C LYS A 434 -17.33 29.57 -16.07
N SER A 435 -18.58 29.58 -15.62
CA SER A 435 -19.49 30.71 -15.86
C SER A 435 -19.03 31.97 -15.12
N VAL A 436 -18.51 31.86 -13.91
CA VAL A 436 -17.89 33.00 -13.17
C VAL A 436 -16.71 33.57 -13.95
N ASP A 437 -15.83 32.73 -14.46
CA ASP A 437 -14.67 33.16 -15.25
C ASP A 437 -15.10 33.90 -16.52
N SER A 438 -16.07 33.37 -17.27
CA SER A 438 -16.64 34.00 -18.45
C SER A 438 -17.30 35.35 -18.13
N GLN A 439 -17.99 35.46 -16.99
CA GLN A 439 -18.59 36.72 -16.53
C GLN A 439 -17.51 37.74 -16.12
N ARG A 440 -16.42 37.33 -15.51
CA ARG A 440 -15.26 38.21 -15.20
C ARG A 440 -14.61 38.75 -16.47
N GLU A 441 -14.42 37.90 -17.48
CA GLU A 441 -13.89 38.33 -18.79
C GLU A 441 -14.81 39.37 -19.46
N SER A 442 -16.11 39.11 -19.46
CA SER A 442 -17.13 40.01 -19.99
C SER A 442 -17.16 41.35 -19.23
N LEU A 443 -17.05 41.28 -17.87
CA LEU A 443 -16.96 42.50 -17.06
C LEU A 443 -15.70 43.32 -17.39
N ASN A 444 -14.55 42.69 -17.54
CA ASN A 444 -13.30 43.40 -17.87
C ASN A 444 -13.40 44.08 -19.23
N LYS A 445 -13.94 43.43 -20.27
CA LYS A 445 -14.17 44.04 -21.60
C LYS A 445 -15.12 45.24 -21.52
N ARG A 446 -16.19 45.15 -20.73
CA ARG A 446 -17.10 46.26 -20.50
C ARG A 446 -16.47 47.40 -19.77
N VAL A 447 -15.63 47.13 -18.78
CA VAL A 447 -14.87 48.10 -18.01
C VAL A 447 -13.85 48.85 -18.88
N GLU A 448 -13.10 48.15 -19.73
CA GLU A 448 -12.20 48.75 -20.70
C GLU A 448 -12.91 49.73 -21.67
N SER A 449 -14.06 49.30 -22.19
CA SER A 449 -14.89 50.12 -23.05
C SER A 449 -15.44 51.37 -22.34
N LEU A 450 -15.85 51.21 -21.07
CA LEU A 450 -16.26 52.32 -20.21
C LEU A 450 -15.09 53.27 -19.97
N GLN A 451 -13.94 52.75 -19.61
CA GLN A 451 -12.72 53.58 -19.38
C GLN A 451 -12.33 54.39 -20.61
N THR A 452 -12.31 53.76 -21.79
CA THR A 452 -12.02 54.43 -23.05
C THR A 452 -13.01 55.56 -23.34
N ARG A 453 -14.31 55.30 -23.13
CA ARG A 453 -15.36 56.31 -23.33
C ARG A 453 -15.23 57.46 -22.33
N LEU A 454 -14.97 57.18 -21.05
CA LEU A 454 -14.81 58.21 -20.03
C LEU A 454 -13.57 59.07 -20.33
N TYR A 455 -12.44 58.49 -20.72
CA TYR A 455 -11.27 59.27 -21.17
C TYR A 455 -11.58 60.19 -22.34
N ALA A 456 -12.30 59.69 -23.34
CA ALA A 456 -12.71 60.51 -24.47
C ALA A 456 -13.61 61.68 -24.03
N GLN A 457 -14.56 61.46 -23.15
CA GLN A 457 -15.49 62.49 -22.63
C GLN A 457 -14.74 63.54 -21.78
N TYR A 458 -13.93 63.09 -20.82
CA TYR A 458 -13.20 64.00 -19.93
C TYR A 458 -12.10 64.78 -20.69
N ASN A 459 -11.44 64.20 -21.66
CA ASN A 459 -10.47 64.91 -22.50
C ASN A 459 -11.12 65.98 -23.42
N ALA A 460 -12.31 65.66 -23.98
CA ALA A 460 -13.08 66.63 -24.71
C ALA A 460 -13.55 67.82 -23.85
N MET A 461 -13.98 67.51 -22.62
CA MET A 461 -14.34 68.52 -21.62
C MET A 461 -13.16 69.38 -21.23
N ASP A 462 -12.00 68.78 -20.94
CA ASP A 462 -10.74 69.50 -20.61
C ASP A 462 -10.32 70.44 -21.72
N SER A 463 -10.40 70.00 -22.99
CA SER A 463 -10.13 70.83 -24.16
C SER A 463 -11.10 72.03 -24.26
N LEU A 464 -12.40 71.81 -24.01
CA LEU A 464 -13.41 72.85 -24.01
C LEU A 464 -13.16 73.86 -22.89
N VAL A 465 -12.91 73.41 -21.68
CA VAL A 465 -12.57 74.30 -20.54
C VAL A 465 -11.33 75.09 -20.79
N GLY A 466 -10.26 74.49 -21.38
CA GLY A 466 -9.07 75.19 -21.77
C GLY A 466 -9.30 76.25 -22.88
N GLN A 467 -10.23 75.97 -23.81
CA GLN A 467 -10.65 76.99 -24.81
C GLN A 467 -11.42 78.15 -24.15
N LEU A 468 -12.37 77.81 -23.26
CA LEU A 468 -13.13 78.85 -22.54
C LEU A 468 -12.23 79.73 -21.68
N SER A 469 -11.27 79.12 -20.94
CA SER A 469 -10.31 79.83 -20.14
C SER A 469 -9.48 80.80 -20.98
N ARG A 470 -8.95 80.36 -22.10
CA ARG A 470 -8.22 81.21 -23.04
C ARG A 470 -9.07 82.37 -23.64
N THR A 471 -10.36 82.04 -23.93
CA THR A 471 -11.30 83.09 -24.41
C THR A 471 -11.56 84.12 -23.31
N SER A 472 -11.74 83.67 -22.08
CA SER A 472 -11.94 84.55 -20.91
C SER A 472 -10.70 85.41 -20.62
N GLU A 473 -9.50 84.83 -20.70
CA GLU A 473 -8.26 85.58 -20.57
C GLU A 473 -8.11 86.63 -21.70
N SER A 474 -8.44 86.24 -22.96
CA SER A 474 -8.45 87.14 -24.08
C SER A 474 -9.46 88.27 -23.90
N LEU A 475 -10.67 87.99 -23.48
CA LEU A 475 -11.70 88.97 -23.18
C LEU A 475 -11.28 89.90 -22.03
N SER A 476 -10.65 89.37 -20.97
CA SER A 476 -10.15 90.16 -19.84
C SER A 476 -9.03 91.06 -20.29
N GLY A 477 -8.13 90.57 -21.20
CA GLY A 477 -7.10 91.35 -21.79
C GLY A 477 -7.62 92.48 -22.74
N MET A 478 -8.68 92.19 -23.51
CA MET A 478 -9.37 93.19 -24.30
C MET A 478 -10.09 94.22 -23.45
N LEU A 479 -10.71 93.85 -22.35
CA LEU A 479 -11.37 94.75 -21.40
C LEU A 479 -10.34 95.61 -20.68
N ALA A 480 -9.17 95.10 -20.35
CA ALA A 480 -8.07 95.86 -19.72
C ALA A 480 -7.46 96.90 -20.62
N ASN A 481 -7.53 96.70 -22.00
CA ASN A 481 -6.99 97.63 -23.01
C ASN A 481 -8.04 98.55 -23.61
N LEU A 482 -9.29 98.61 -23.10
CA LEU A 482 -10.30 99.55 -23.54
C LEU A 482 -9.95 101.00 -23.03
N PRO A 483 -9.77 101.99 -23.88
CA PRO A 483 -9.53 103.37 -23.41
C PRO A 483 -10.78 103.87 -22.65
N GLY A 484 -10.67 104.08 -21.34
CA GLY A 484 -11.71 104.78 -20.61
C GLY A 484 -12.16 104.11 -19.29
N PHE A 485 -11.65 102.93 -18.89
CA PHE A 485 -11.99 102.28 -17.57
C PHE A 485 -10.81 102.48 -16.61
N VAL A 486 -10.97 103.42 -15.68
CA VAL A 486 -10.07 103.56 -14.53
C VAL A 486 -10.51 102.57 -13.44
N ARG A 487 -9.75 101.51 -13.12
CA ARG A 487 -9.93 100.68 -11.94
C ARG A 487 -9.64 101.51 -10.69
N LYS A 488 -10.63 101.73 -9.88
CA LYS A 488 -10.46 102.20 -8.50
C LYS A 488 -9.98 101.02 -7.64
N ASP A 489 -8.72 100.98 -7.29
CA ASP A 489 -8.20 100.02 -6.32
C ASP A 489 -8.79 100.34 -4.94
N LYS A 490 -9.28 99.30 -4.29
CA LYS A 490 -9.56 99.22 -2.85
C LYS A 490 -8.93 97.90 -2.30
#